data_23e63b7e7bf2665c50089e237cfa13b8
#
_entry.id   23e63b7e7bf2665c50089e237cfa13b8
#
_cell.length_a   1.000
_cell.length_b   1.000
_cell.length_c   1.000
_cell.angle_alpha   90.00
_cell.angle_beta   90.00
_cell.angle_gamma   90.00
#
_symmetry.space_group_name_H-M   'P 1'
#
loop_
_entity.id
_entity.type
_entity.pdbx_description
1 polymer ?
#
loop_
_entity_poly.entity_id
_entity_poly.type
_entity_poly.pdbx_seq_one_letter_code
_entity_poly.pdbx_strand_id
1 'polypeptide(L)'
;MRRRVKSLLGIRRGTLFGLLLALTSLQALADFEPFVVRDMRVEGLQRISEGTVFNYLPINIGDTIDDIRIGEAIRALYTQGLFDDIEMRRDGDALIIAVKERPSIESFEIEGNKDIKTEDLMESLRGVGLAKGRTFDRSTLDNVAMFMREQYYDRGKYGVQVDTTVEDRPNNTVRIKIDVKEGDRAKIRQVNIVGNESFDEDDIREDFNLDTANWLSWLRQDDRYEKQGLEGDLETLRSFYMDRGYANFKIESTQVAISPNKKDIFVTITIDEGDKYTISDVKLVGDMVVPEAYLRAMVLARPGSIFNLGLLTQSAEFMSLRLGEQGYANAEIEPVPELDHENKTAEITFYVDPKSRVYVRRINFNGIDEVDDEVLRRELRQMEGAYLSNVLIDRSKFRLQRLPYVEPTVNTETIPVPGSPDLVDVDFNMEYRMPGQFSGGIGYSESQKLLLNGSIVHTNFLGTGNRVA
;
A
#
# COMPACT_ATOMS: atom_id res chain seq x y z
N MET A 1 51.25 40.56 -41.31
CA MET A 1 51.51 42.04 -41.42
C MET A 1 51.18 42.60 -40.07
N ARG A 2 52.23 42.92 -39.30
CA ARG A 2 52.77 44.29 -39.00
C ARG A 2 51.69 45.25 -38.47
N ARG A 3 51.70 45.84 -37.31
CA ARG A 3 52.80 46.48 -36.46
C ARG A 3 52.10 47.09 -35.25
N ARG A 4 52.62 47.03 -34.10
CA ARG A 4 53.51 47.79 -33.21
C ARG A 4 52.73 48.59 -32.17
N VAL A 5 52.94 48.36 -30.91
CA VAL A 5 53.97 48.87 -29.95
C VAL A 5 53.90 50.34 -29.62
N LYS A 6 53.90 50.61 -28.34
CA LYS A 6 54.34 51.73 -27.52
C LYS A 6 53.22 52.49 -26.80
N SER A 7 53.28 52.93 -25.58
CA SER A 7 54.36 53.05 -24.56
C SER A 7 53.75 53.64 -23.30
N LEU A 8 54.15 53.17 -22.17
CA LEU A 8 54.90 53.86 -21.10
C LEU A 8 54.21 54.96 -20.30
N LEU A 9 54.27 54.75 -19.01
CA LEU A 9 54.43 55.64 -17.85
C LEU A 9 53.34 56.66 -17.51
N GLY A 10 52.86 56.54 -16.32
CA GLY A 10 52.06 57.47 -15.54
C GLY A 10 51.84 57.00 -14.11
N ILE A 11 52.93 56.76 -13.40
CA ILE A 11 52.86 56.62 -11.92
C ILE A 11 52.52 57.97 -11.33
N ARG A 12 51.38 58.15 -10.74
CA ARG A 12 51.12 59.24 -9.80
C ARG A 12 50.10 58.89 -8.72
N ARG A 13 50.61 58.72 -7.51
CA ARG A 13 50.04 59.19 -6.24
C ARG A 13 48.51 59.02 -6.04
N GLY A 14 48.07 57.80 -5.89
CA GLY A 14 46.69 57.49 -5.49
C GLY A 14 46.54 56.19 -4.67
N THR A 15 47.64 55.45 -4.53
CA THR A 15 47.59 54.07 -3.95
C THR A 15 47.88 53.99 -2.45
N LEU A 16 48.03 55.13 -1.74
CA LEU A 16 48.25 55.14 -0.28
C LEU A 16 46.94 55.41 0.52
N PHE A 17 45.89 55.92 -0.11
CA PHE A 17 44.63 56.20 0.59
C PHE A 17 43.61 55.04 0.51
N GLY A 18 43.74 54.09 -0.43
CA GLY A 18 42.91 52.93 -0.59
C GLY A 18 43.24 51.78 0.37
N LEU A 19 44.46 51.75 0.93
CA LEU A 19 44.89 50.67 1.84
C LEU A 19 44.55 50.95 3.31
N LEU A 20 44.15 52.18 3.67
CA LEU A 20 43.76 52.55 5.04
C LEU A 20 42.26 52.42 5.27
N LEU A 21 41.41 52.32 4.19
CA LEU A 21 39.96 52.08 4.32
C LEU A 21 39.58 50.61 4.25
N ALA A 22 40.50 49.72 3.83
CA ALA A 22 40.26 48.27 3.77
C ALA A 22 40.58 47.56 5.11
N LEU A 23 41.10 48.27 6.10
CA LEU A 23 41.47 47.71 7.41
C LEU A 23 40.46 48.01 8.52
N THR A 24 39.32 48.67 8.22
CA THR A 24 38.26 48.93 9.21
C THR A 24 37.01 48.15 9.04
N SER A 25 36.97 47.16 8.14
CA SER A 25 35.87 46.20 8.02
C SER A 25 36.24 44.80 8.54
N LEU A 26 37.14 44.68 9.50
CA LEU A 26 37.06 43.57 10.46
C LEU A 26 35.84 43.87 11.35
N GLN A 27 34.69 43.51 10.88
CA GLN A 27 33.54 43.36 11.75
C GLN A 27 33.96 42.38 12.84
N ALA A 28 34.01 42.91 14.07
CA ALA A 28 34.12 42.09 15.25
C ALA A 28 33.08 40.98 15.11
N LEU A 29 33.54 39.76 14.87
CA LEU A 29 32.85 38.56 15.38
C LEU A 29 32.80 38.83 16.86
N ALA A 30 31.64 39.25 17.38
CA ALA A 30 31.43 39.39 18.79
C ALA A 30 31.57 37.97 19.34
N ASP A 31 32.75 37.66 19.85
CA ASP A 31 32.98 36.45 20.64
C ASP A 31 31.96 36.51 21.78
N PHE A 32 31.05 35.55 21.80
CA PHE A 32 30.08 35.45 22.88
C PHE A 32 30.83 35.14 24.18
N GLU A 33 30.95 36.13 25.09
CA GLU A 33 31.61 35.91 26.37
C GLU A 33 30.80 34.92 27.20
N PRO A 34 31.40 33.80 27.64
CA PRO A 34 30.73 32.83 28.52
C PRO A 34 30.20 33.48 29.77
N PHE A 35 28.96 33.17 30.17
CA PHE A 35 28.35 33.67 31.40
C PHE A 35 27.59 32.58 32.14
N VAL A 36 27.36 32.80 33.43
CA VAL A 36 26.58 31.90 34.29
C VAL A 36 25.13 32.34 34.27
N VAL A 37 24.22 31.47 33.85
CA VAL A 37 22.76 31.73 33.80
C VAL A 37 22.21 31.77 35.20
N ARG A 38 21.66 32.91 35.61
CA ARG A 38 20.94 33.06 36.89
C ARG A 38 19.41 33.17 36.74
N ASP A 39 18.95 33.49 35.54
CA ASP A 39 17.53 33.60 35.22
C ASP A 39 17.32 33.15 33.76
N MET A 40 16.15 32.60 33.46
CA MET A 40 15.75 32.23 32.12
C MET A 40 14.33 32.75 31.85
N ARG A 41 14.15 33.37 30.68
CA ARG A 41 12.84 33.89 30.26
C ARG A 41 12.56 33.46 28.83
N VAL A 42 11.31 33.12 28.57
CA VAL A 42 10.84 32.77 27.23
C VAL A 42 9.91 33.87 26.72
N GLU A 43 10.20 34.39 25.53
CA GLU A 43 9.40 35.39 24.87
C GLU A 43 8.79 34.85 23.58
N GLY A 44 7.59 35.33 23.21
CA GLY A 44 6.94 34.99 21.93
C GLY A 44 6.04 33.79 21.97
N LEU A 45 5.85 33.16 23.13
CA LEU A 45 4.90 32.05 23.32
C LEU A 45 3.45 32.51 23.15
N GLN A 46 2.64 31.68 22.50
CA GLN A 46 1.20 31.90 22.30
C GLN A 46 0.35 30.73 22.81
N ARG A 47 0.74 29.52 22.51
CA ARG A 47 0.02 28.28 22.83
C ARG A 47 0.85 27.30 23.64
N ILE A 48 2.17 27.32 23.44
CA ILE A 48 3.12 26.44 24.11
C ILE A 48 3.41 27.02 25.49
N SER A 49 3.48 26.17 26.51
CA SER A 49 3.85 26.63 27.87
C SER A 49 5.37 26.83 27.98
N GLU A 50 5.80 27.77 28.83
CA GLU A 50 7.23 27.93 29.15
C GLU A 50 7.88 26.64 29.65
N GLY A 51 7.13 25.84 30.45
CA GLY A 51 7.59 24.55 30.94
C GLY A 51 7.91 23.55 29.82
N THR A 52 7.19 23.62 28.69
CA THR A 52 7.50 22.80 27.52
C THR A 52 8.85 23.19 26.92
N VAL A 53 9.13 24.50 26.80
CA VAL A 53 10.42 24.98 26.29
C VAL A 53 11.55 24.52 27.20
N PHE A 54 11.41 24.70 28.52
CA PHE A 54 12.42 24.31 29.50
C PHE A 54 12.68 22.80 29.55
N ASN A 55 11.66 21.97 29.31
CA ASN A 55 11.82 20.51 29.29
C ASN A 55 12.71 20.03 28.12
N TYR A 56 12.74 20.75 27.01
CA TYR A 56 13.54 20.43 25.84
C TYR A 56 14.88 21.18 25.79
N LEU A 57 15.07 22.14 26.70
CA LEU A 57 16.27 22.97 26.75
C LEU A 57 17.37 22.24 27.55
N PRO A 58 18.54 21.92 26.96
CA PRO A 58 19.62 21.25 27.68
C PRO A 58 20.48 22.25 28.51
N ILE A 59 19.83 23.26 29.12
CA ILE A 59 20.44 24.32 29.92
C ILE A 59 19.64 24.48 31.22
N ASN A 60 20.36 24.60 32.32
CA ASN A 60 19.76 24.85 33.64
C ASN A 60 20.32 26.14 34.28
N ILE A 61 19.56 26.69 35.24
CA ILE A 61 20.05 27.81 36.06
C ILE A 61 21.29 27.35 36.82
N GLY A 62 22.37 28.11 36.73
CA GLY A 62 23.68 27.81 37.27
C GLY A 62 24.70 27.30 36.26
N ASP A 63 24.25 26.95 35.03
CA ASP A 63 25.18 26.50 33.98
C ASP A 63 25.94 27.68 33.41
N THR A 64 27.22 27.41 33.03
CA THR A 64 28.01 28.35 32.22
C THR A 64 27.73 28.10 30.75
N ILE A 65 27.32 29.12 30.02
CA ILE A 65 26.95 29.04 28.62
C ILE A 65 27.97 29.71 27.75
N ASP A 66 28.35 29.03 26.68
CA ASP A 66 29.14 29.48 25.54
C ASP A 66 28.40 29.32 24.24
N ASP A 67 29.01 29.76 23.13
CA ASP A 67 28.39 29.64 21.78
C ASP A 67 28.04 28.22 21.39
N ILE A 68 28.82 27.23 21.85
CA ILE A 68 28.61 25.83 21.52
C ILE A 68 27.31 25.35 22.18
N ARG A 69 27.15 25.62 23.48
CA ARG A 69 25.96 25.23 24.25
C ARG A 69 24.70 25.96 23.77
N ILE A 70 24.81 27.23 23.37
CA ILE A 70 23.69 27.93 22.72
C ILE A 70 23.29 27.24 21.42
N GLY A 71 24.27 26.90 20.58
CA GLY A 71 24.00 26.17 19.33
C GLY A 71 23.37 24.79 19.55
N GLU A 72 23.76 24.09 20.62
CA GLU A 72 23.13 22.80 21.00
C GLU A 72 21.68 23.00 21.49
N ALA A 73 21.45 24.02 22.30
CA ALA A 73 20.13 24.35 22.82
C ALA A 73 19.17 24.78 21.72
N ILE A 74 19.60 25.62 20.80
CA ILE A 74 18.80 25.99 19.62
C ILE A 74 18.46 24.76 18.79
N ARG A 75 19.43 23.88 18.51
CA ARG A 75 19.19 22.63 17.77
C ARG A 75 18.23 21.69 18.48
N ALA A 76 18.34 21.56 19.81
CA ALA A 76 17.43 20.73 20.59
C ALA A 76 15.99 21.21 20.50
N LEU A 77 15.75 22.52 20.58
CA LEU A 77 14.45 23.11 20.42
C LEU A 77 13.89 23.00 18.97
N TYR A 78 14.75 23.24 17.96
CA TYR A 78 14.33 23.06 16.55
C TYR A 78 13.95 21.63 16.21
N THR A 79 14.63 20.65 16.79
CA THR A 79 14.34 19.22 16.57
C THR A 79 12.92 18.84 17.00
N GLN A 80 12.31 19.59 17.91
CA GLN A 80 10.92 19.37 18.33
C GLN A 80 9.89 19.79 17.27
N GLY A 81 10.29 20.57 16.26
CA GLY A 81 9.40 21.02 15.19
C GLY A 81 8.31 22.00 15.63
N LEU A 82 8.39 22.56 16.85
CA LEU A 82 7.38 23.44 17.43
C LEU A 82 7.55 24.93 17.04
N PHE A 83 8.75 25.31 16.66
CA PHE A 83 9.13 26.69 16.43
C PHE A 83 9.54 26.92 14.98
N ASP A 84 9.15 28.07 14.47
CA ASP A 84 9.53 28.58 13.15
C ASP A 84 10.87 29.31 13.22
N ASP A 85 11.07 30.03 14.34
CA ASP A 85 12.33 30.73 14.63
C ASP A 85 12.65 30.69 16.12
N ILE A 86 13.96 30.62 16.44
CA ILE A 86 14.48 30.58 17.79
C ILE A 86 15.71 31.47 17.87
N GLU A 87 15.64 32.48 18.70
CA GLU A 87 16.74 33.40 18.96
C GLU A 87 17.08 33.38 20.45
N MET A 88 18.33 33.25 20.78
CA MET A 88 18.80 33.33 22.17
C MET A 88 19.60 34.60 22.38
N ARG A 89 19.22 35.38 23.39
CA ARG A 89 19.83 36.66 23.73
C ARG A 89 20.25 36.67 25.19
N ARG A 90 21.35 37.37 25.49
CA ARG A 90 21.78 37.63 26.86
C ARG A 90 21.27 38.99 27.32
N ASP A 91 20.67 39.04 28.52
CA ASP A 91 20.34 40.27 29.21
C ASP A 91 20.89 40.22 30.65
N GLY A 92 22.14 40.79 30.82
CA GLY A 92 22.88 40.64 32.07
C GLY A 92 23.25 39.18 32.37
N ASP A 93 22.71 38.66 33.49
CA ASP A 93 22.84 37.25 33.88
C ASP A 93 21.63 36.38 33.48
N ALA A 94 20.69 36.94 32.72
CA ALA A 94 19.51 36.22 32.22
C ALA A 94 19.70 35.78 30.79
N LEU A 95 19.26 34.56 30.49
CA LEU A 95 19.12 34.03 29.14
C LEU A 95 17.68 34.26 28.66
N ILE A 96 17.52 35.06 27.60
CA ILE A 96 16.26 35.29 26.94
C ILE A 96 16.16 34.35 25.73
N ILE A 97 15.11 33.53 25.69
CA ILE A 97 14.80 32.61 24.60
C ILE A 97 13.61 33.19 23.87
N ALA A 98 13.86 33.90 22.79
CA ALA A 98 12.81 34.45 21.93
C ALA A 98 12.43 33.39 20.90
N VAL A 99 11.15 32.98 20.89
CA VAL A 99 10.66 31.96 19.97
C VAL A 99 9.51 32.47 19.14
N LYS A 100 9.41 31.99 17.91
CA LYS A 100 8.24 32.14 17.06
C LYS A 100 7.61 30.78 16.89
N GLU A 101 6.46 30.57 17.51
CA GLU A 101 5.75 29.29 17.40
C GLU A 101 5.27 29.03 15.97
N ARG A 102 5.45 27.80 15.51
CA ARG A 102 4.76 27.35 14.29
C ARG A 102 3.25 27.27 14.56
N PRO A 103 2.42 27.72 13.63
CA PRO A 103 0.98 27.60 13.79
C PRO A 103 0.54 26.12 13.86
N SER A 104 -0.58 25.86 14.48
CA SER A 104 -1.18 24.53 14.44
C SER A 104 -2.32 24.46 13.43
N ILE A 105 -2.56 23.24 12.93
CA ILE A 105 -3.63 22.99 11.97
C ILE A 105 -4.97 22.97 12.68
N GLU A 106 -5.86 23.91 12.36
CA GLU A 106 -7.23 23.98 12.87
C GLU A 106 -8.15 23.01 12.11
N SER A 107 -8.07 23.05 10.79
CA SER A 107 -8.92 22.24 9.91
C SER A 107 -8.33 22.08 8.51
N PHE A 108 -8.78 21.01 7.85
CA PHE A 108 -8.55 20.76 6.43
C PHE A 108 -9.87 20.85 5.68
N GLU A 109 -9.78 21.35 4.46
CA GLU A 109 -10.87 21.36 3.50
C GLU A 109 -10.31 20.83 2.17
N ILE A 110 -10.87 19.73 1.66
CA ILE A 110 -10.46 19.14 0.38
C ILE A 110 -11.66 19.21 -0.54
N GLU A 111 -11.48 19.84 -1.68
CA GLU A 111 -12.54 20.03 -2.68
C GLU A 111 -12.09 19.51 -4.05
N GLY A 112 -13.07 19.04 -4.84
CA GLY A 112 -12.85 18.64 -6.22
C GLY A 112 -12.37 17.21 -6.44
N ASN A 113 -12.09 16.46 -5.38
CA ASN A 113 -11.71 15.04 -5.41
C ASN A 113 -12.97 14.17 -5.61
N LYS A 114 -13.13 13.61 -6.79
CA LYS A 114 -14.29 12.76 -7.17
C LYS A 114 -13.93 11.28 -7.24
N ASP A 115 -12.73 10.96 -7.70
CA ASP A 115 -12.25 9.59 -7.87
C ASP A 115 -11.68 8.98 -6.60
N ILE A 116 -11.17 9.81 -5.69
CA ILE A 116 -10.63 9.36 -4.40
C ILE A 116 -11.54 9.93 -3.30
N LYS A 117 -12.02 9.07 -2.42
CA LYS A 117 -12.87 9.53 -1.32
C LYS A 117 -12.10 10.45 -0.39
N THR A 118 -12.78 11.46 0.14
CA THR A 118 -12.16 12.43 1.06
C THR A 118 -11.62 11.74 2.31
N GLU A 119 -12.31 10.70 2.80
CA GLU A 119 -11.91 9.91 3.97
C GLU A 119 -10.56 9.25 3.75
N ASP A 120 -10.35 8.62 2.60
CA ASP A 120 -9.11 7.91 2.22
C ASP A 120 -7.93 8.90 2.11
N LEU A 121 -8.19 10.08 1.51
CA LEU A 121 -7.21 11.17 1.45
C LEU A 121 -6.86 11.67 2.85
N MET A 122 -7.86 11.88 3.71
CA MET A 122 -7.64 12.35 5.08
C MET A 122 -6.86 11.33 5.92
N GLU A 123 -7.07 10.03 5.72
CA GLU A 123 -6.28 8.98 6.38
C GLU A 123 -4.83 9.01 5.91
N SER A 124 -4.60 9.12 4.61
CA SER A 124 -3.26 9.27 4.03
C SER A 124 -2.54 10.52 4.55
N LEU A 125 -3.24 11.65 4.66
CA LEU A 125 -2.71 12.90 5.22
C LEU A 125 -2.27 12.74 6.68
N ARG A 126 -3.03 12.01 7.49
CA ARG A 126 -2.66 11.70 8.88
C ARG A 126 -1.37 10.87 8.95
N GLY A 127 -1.21 9.92 8.03
CA GLY A 127 -0.02 9.07 7.93
C GLY A 127 1.27 9.86 7.68
N VAL A 128 1.21 10.95 6.91
CA VAL A 128 2.36 11.83 6.62
C VAL A 128 2.49 13.01 7.59
N GLY A 129 1.74 13.00 8.71
CA GLY A 129 1.88 13.97 9.80
C GLY A 129 0.99 15.21 9.69
N LEU A 130 0.17 15.35 8.66
CA LEU A 130 -0.82 16.42 8.54
C LEU A 130 -2.13 16.00 9.21
N ALA A 131 -2.35 16.44 10.45
CA ALA A 131 -3.59 16.19 11.19
C ALA A 131 -4.02 17.42 11.97
N LYS A 132 -5.33 17.52 12.25
CA LYS A 132 -5.88 18.58 13.12
C LYS A 132 -5.16 18.58 14.47
N GLY A 133 -4.73 19.76 14.92
CA GLY A 133 -4.00 19.96 16.17
C GLY A 133 -2.50 19.74 16.10
N ARG A 134 -1.97 19.20 14.98
CA ARG A 134 -0.53 19.10 14.74
C ARG A 134 0.07 20.42 14.32
N THR A 135 1.35 20.60 14.55
CA THR A 135 2.12 21.75 14.09
C THR A 135 2.16 21.77 12.56
N PHE A 136 1.90 22.93 11.99
CA PHE A 136 1.97 23.11 10.53
C PHE A 136 3.41 23.36 10.09
N ASP A 137 3.81 22.65 9.05
CA ASP A 137 5.05 22.85 8.32
C ASP A 137 4.76 22.95 6.82
N ARG A 138 5.27 23.99 6.18
CA ARG A 138 5.07 24.26 4.77
C ARG A 138 5.64 23.16 3.87
N SER A 139 6.82 22.65 4.21
CA SER A 139 7.46 21.57 3.45
C SER A 139 6.65 20.26 3.49
N THR A 140 6.03 19.96 4.63
CA THR A 140 5.13 18.82 4.75
C THR A 140 3.90 18.98 3.85
N LEU A 141 3.33 20.19 3.75
CA LEU A 141 2.20 20.46 2.86
C LEU A 141 2.58 20.30 1.37
N ASP A 142 3.77 20.79 0.97
CA ASP A 142 4.25 20.65 -0.40
C ASP A 142 4.51 19.19 -0.77
N ASN A 143 5.04 18.39 0.15
CA ASN A 143 5.19 16.93 -0.01
C ASN A 143 3.85 16.22 -0.16
N VAL A 144 2.85 16.65 0.61
CA VAL A 144 1.49 16.11 0.51
C VAL A 144 0.86 16.43 -0.84
N ALA A 145 0.99 17.66 -1.34
CA ALA A 145 0.49 18.01 -2.66
C ALA A 145 1.16 17.17 -3.76
N MET A 146 2.43 16.83 -3.60
CA MET A 146 3.15 15.92 -4.50
C MET A 146 2.63 14.50 -4.38
N PHE A 147 2.51 13.96 -3.17
CA PHE A 147 1.94 12.65 -2.90
C PHE A 147 0.52 12.50 -3.47
N MET A 148 -0.34 13.51 -3.28
CA MET A 148 -1.69 13.49 -3.86
C MET A 148 -1.64 13.44 -5.39
N ARG A 149 -0.75 14.19 -6.05
CA ARG A 149 -0.60 14.10 -7.51
C ARG A 149 -0.18 12.70 -7.95
N GLU A 150 0.74 12.05 -7.25
CA GLU A 150 1.16 10.67 -7.53
C GLU A 150 -0.01 9.70 -7.44
N GLN A 151 -0.86 9.82 -6.40
CA GLN A 151 -2.07 9.01 -6.26
C GLN A 151 -3.04 9.15 -7.45
N TYR A 152 -3.13 10.34 -8.04
CA TYR A 152 -3.92 10.57 -9.25
C TYR A 152 -3.20 10.09 -10.52
N TYR A 153 -1.87 10.18 -10.57
CA TYR A 153 -1.06 9.64 -11.68
C TYR A 153 -1.18 8.13 -11.77
N ASP A 154 -1.14 7.44 -10.63
CA ASP A 154 -1.35 5.98 -10.57
C ASP A 154 -2.72 5.55 -11.12
N ARG A 155 -3.71 6.46 -11.06
CA ARG A 155 -5.04 6.28 -11.66
C ARG A 155 -5.18 6.84 -13.08
N GLY A 156 -4.05 7.19 -13.70
CA GLY A 156 -4.02 7.70 -15.07
C GLY A 156 -4.47 9.16 -15.24
N LYS A 157 -4.62 9.93 -14.16
CA LYS A 157 -5.02 11.34 -14.22
C LYS A 157 -3.82 12.29 -14.24
N TYR A 158 -3.05 12.25 -15.30
CA TYR A 158 -1.82 13.05 -15.44
C TYR A 158 -2.05 14.56 -15.59
N GLY A 159 -3.29 14.96 -15.84
CA GLY A 159 -3.73 16.35 -15.90
C GLY A 159 -4.06 16.96 -14.55
N VAL A 160 -3.98 16.21 -13.47
CA VAL A 160 -4.37 16.69 -12.13
C VAL A 160 -3.58 17.93 -11.72
N GLN A 161 -4.29 18.88 -11.14
CA GLN A 161 -3.73 20.05 -10.47
C GLN A 161 -4.18 20.01 -9.01
N VAL A 162 -3.24 20.11 -8.11
CA VAL A 162 -3.47 20.15 -6.66
C VAL A 162 -2.92 21.49 -6.19
N ASP A 163 -3.83 22.40 -5.88
CA ASP A 163 -3.53 23.74 -5.39
C ASP A 163 -3.78 23.78 -3.88
N THR A 164 -2.79 24.25 -3.12
CA THR A 164 -2.88 24.33 -1.67
C THR A 164 -2.88 25.78 -1.23
N THR A 165 -3.83 26.14 -0.38
CA THR A 165 -3.94 27.47 0.22
C THR A 165 -3.92 27.35 1.74
N VAL A 166 -3.11 28.18 2.40
CA VAL A 166 -3.02 28.26 3.84
C VAL A 166 -3.59 29.60 4.28
N GLU A 167 -4.62 29.54 5.11
CA GLU A 167 -5.26 30.72 5.68
C GLU A 167 -4.90 30.83 7.15
N ASP A 168 -4.30 31.97 7.54
CA ASP A 168 -4.04 32.27 8.95
C ASP A 168 -5.34 32.50 9.72
N ARG A 169 -5.41 31.93 10.91
CA ARG A 169 -6.55 32.02 11.82
C ARG A 169 -6.11 32.58 13.19
N PRO A 170 -7.05 33.07 14.01
CA PRO A 170 -6.74 33.49 15.38
C PRO A 170 -6.05 32.39 16.20
N ASN A 171 -5.34 32.79 17.26
CA ASN A 171 -4.67 31.89 18.20
C ASN A 171 -3.54 31.04 17.57
N ASN A 172 -2.80 31.60 16.64
CA ASN A 172 -1.70 30.94 15.94
C ASN A 172 -2.11 29.57 15.35
N THR A 173 -3.22 29.56 14.60
CA THR A 173 -3.73 28.40 13.88
C THR A 173 -3.84 28.69 12.40
N VAL A 174 -3.86 27.61 11.59
CA VAL A 174 -4.05 27.71 10.13
C VAL A 174 -5.17 26.78 9.69
N ARG A 175 -5.92 27.23 8.67
CA ARG A 175 -6.78 26.39 7.88
C ARG A 175 -6.07 26.06 6.57
N ILE A 176 -6.06 24.79 6.19
CA ILE A 176 -5.47 24.31 4.94
C ILE A 176 -6.61 23.96 4.00
N LYS A 177 -6.62 24.62 2.84
CA LYS A 177 -7.55 24.30 1.77
C LYS A 177 -6.75 23.65 0.63
N ILE A 178 -7.23 22.52 0.14
CA ILE A 178 -6.65 21.74 -0.95
C ILE A 178 -7.70 21.65 -2.05
N ASP A 179 -7.46 22.36 -3.13
CA ASP A 179 -8.33 22.36 -4.31
C ASP A 179 -7.76 21.38 -5.35
N VAL A 180 -8.53 20.33 -5.67
CA VAL A 180 -8.14 19.31 -6.63
C VAL A 180 -8.91 19.50 -7.93
N LYS A 181 -8.21 19.67 -9.03
CA LYS A 181 -8.75 19.59 -10.38
C LYS A 181 -8.20 18.34 -11.02
N GLU A 182 -9.00 17.26 -10.97
CA GLU A 182 -8.53 15.92 -11.34
C GLU A 182 -8.13 15.78 -12.81
N GLY A 183 -8.79 16.52 -13.69
CA GLY A 183 -8.63 16.36 -15.14
C GLY A 183 -9.27 15.06 -15.66
N ASP A 184 -9.09 14.82 -16.95
CA ASP A 184 -9.55 13.60 -17.60
C ASP A 184 -8.55 12.45 -17.33
N ARG A 185 -9.06 11.22 -17.29
CA ARG A 185 -8.21 10.03 -17.24
C ARG A 185 -7.60 9.79 -18.61
N ALA A 186 -6.30 9.54 -18.66
CA ALA A 186 -5.61 9.27 -19.91
C ALA A 186 -6.02 7.90 -20.48
N LYS A 187 -6.10 7.82 -21.81
CA LYS A 187 -6.51 6.63 -22.54
C LYS A 187 -5.32 6.00 -23.24
N ILE A 188 -5.30 4.69 -23.26
CA ILE A 188 -4.32 3.92 -24.00
C ILE A 188 -4.63 4.03 -25.49
N ARG A 189 -3.71 4.58 -26.26
CA ARG A 189 -3.81 4.69 -27.71
C ARG A 189 -3.14 3.54 -28.41
N GLN A 190 -2.05 3.05 -27.85
CA GLN A 190 -1.27 1.99 -28.42
C GLN A 190 -0.53 1.24 -27.32
N VAL A 191 -0.58 -0.08 -27.41
CA VAL A 191 0.32 -0.99 -26.72
C VAL A 191 1.15 -1.63 -27.82
N ASN A 192 2.45 -1.58 -27.73
CA ASN A 192 3.38 -2.12 -28.71
C ASN A 192 4.32 -3.08 -28.01
N ILE A 193 4.39 -4.32 -28.49
CA ILE A 193 5.29 -5.34 -27.99
C ILE A 193 6.42 -5.50 -29.02
N VAL A 194 7.65 -5.38 -28.56
CA VAL A 194 8.85 -5.45 -29.41
C VAL A 194 9.69 -6.64 -28.99
N GLY A 195 10.07 -7.48 -29.95
CA GLY A 195 10.86 -8.70 -29.72
C GLY A 195 10.01 -9.98 -29.74
N ASN A 196 8.72 -9.88 -30.05
CA ASN A 196 7.82 -11.03 -30.23
C ASN A 196 8.03 -11.63 -31.66
N GLU A 197 8.78 -12.70 -31.73
CA GLU A 197 9.06 -13.42 -32.99
C GLU A 197 8.18 -14.67 -33.13
N SER A 198 7.80 -15.29 -32.02
CA SER A 198 7.12 -16.59 -31.96
C SER A 198 5.59 -16.49 -31.97
N PHE A 199 5.02 -15.36 -31.58
CA PHE A 199 3.57 -15.14 -31.46
C PHE A 199 3.18 -13.76 -31.98
N ASP A 200 1.98 -13.67 -32.56
CA ASP A 200 1.42 -12.40 -32.97
C ASP A 200 1.01 -11.54 -31.75
N GLU A 201 1.11 -10.23 -31.89
CA GLU A 201 0.78 -9.28 -30.80
C GLU A 201 -0.69 -9.44 -30.34
N ASP A 202 -1.60 -9.72 -31.24
CA ASP A 202 -3.02 -9.91 -30.93
C ASP A 202 -3.24 -11.15 -30.05
N ASP A 203 -2.53 -12.25 -30.30
CA ASP A 203 -2.60 -13.48 -29.47
C ASP A 203 -2.05 -13.24 -28.06
N ILE A 204 -0.99 -12.45 -27.93
CA ILE A 204 -0.37 -12.12 -26.66
C ILE A 204 -1.31 -11.24 -25.81
N ARG A 205 -2.02 -10.33 -26.45
CA ARG A 205 -2.87 -9.33 -25.79
C ARG A 205 -4.29 -9.81 -25.49
N GLU A 206 -4.66 -11.01 -25.92
CA GLU A 206 -6.03 -11.54 -25.74
C GLU A 206 -6.48 -11.50 -24.26
N ASP A 207 -5.57 -11.79 -23.34
CA ASP A 207 -5.80 -11.86 -21.90
C ASP A 207 -5.41 -10.59 -21.15
N PHE A 208 -5.04 -9.49 -21.84
CA PHE A 208 -4.70 -8.24 -21.18
C PHE A 208 -5.96 -7.54 -20.64
N ASN A 209 -5.80 -6.92 -19.46
CA ASN A 209 -6.86 -6.08 -18.89
C ASN A 209 -6.91 -4.70 -19.53
N LEU A 210 -5.75 -4.17 -19.96
CA LEU A 210 -5.62 -2.90 -20.61
C LEU A 210 -5.62 -3.08 -22.13
N ASP A 211 -6.58 -2.46 -22.80
CA ASP A 211 -6.68 -2.52 -24.26
C ASP A 211 -6.73 -1.12 -24.88
N THR A 212 -6.51 -1.06 -26.17
CA THR A 212 -6.65 0.17 -26.94
C THR A 212 -8.13 0.55 -27.08
N ALA A 213 -8.41 1.85 -27.13
CA ALA A 213 -9.77 2.37 -27.26
C ALA A 213 -10.50 1.77 -28.47
N ASN A 214 -11.53 0.96 -28.23
CA ASN A 214 -12.40 0.35 -29.21
C ASN A 214 -13.87 0.78 -29.00
N TRP A 215 -14.80 0.34 -29.86
CA TRP A 215 -16.20 0.74 -29.78
C TRP A 215 -16.94 0.24 -28.52
N LEU A 216 -16.41 -0.79 -27.81
CA LEU A 216 -16.96 -1.33 -26.56
C LEU A 216 -16.30 -0.72 -25.31
N SER A 217 -15.20 0.00 -25.45
CA SER A 217 -14.45 0.57 -24.32
C SER A 217 -15.27 1.57 -23.50
N TRP A 218 -16.30 2.18 -24.11
CA TRP A 218 -17.24 3.03 -23.37
C TRP A 218 -18.02 2.26 -22.29
N LEU A 219 -18.19 0.95 -22.45
CA LEU A 219 -18.88 0.08 -21.50
C LEU A 219 -17.89 -0.63 -20.56
N ARG A 220 -16.77 -1.13 -21.09
CA ARG A 220 -15.77 -1.91 -20.34
C ARG A 220 -14.78 -1.04 -19.59
N GLN A 221 -14.51 0.18 -20.09
CA GLN A 221 -13.53 1.13 -19.57
C GLN A 221 -12.08 0.58 -19.56
N ASP A 222 -11.80 -0.41 -20.40
CA ASP A 222 -10.53 -1.09 -20.60
C ASP A 222 -9.46 -0.20 -21.29
N ASP A 223 -9.89 0.91 -21.90
CA ASP A 223 -9.02 1.92 -22.52
C ASP A 223 -8.41 2.92 -21.50
N ARG A 224 -8.72 2.78 -20.22
CA ARG A 224 -8.23 3.68 -19.17
C ARG A 224 -6.93 3.14 -18.58
N TYR A 225 -5.90 3.95 -18.64
CA TYR A 225 -4.63 3.58 -18.06
C TYR A 225 -4.69 3.60 -16.53
N GLU A 226 -4.24 2.50 -15.93
CA GLU A 226 -3.95 2.37 -14.51
C GLU A 226 -2.63 1.63 -14.36
N LYS A 227 -1.73 2.14 -13.51
CA LYS A 227 -0.39 1.55 -13.32
C LYS A 227 -0.48 0.09 -12.84
N GLN A 228 -1.40 -0.17 -11.90
CA GLN A 228 -1.64 -1.51 -11.37
C GLN A 228 -2.16 -2.46 -12.46
N GLY A 229 -3.00 -1.98 -13.38
CA GLY A 229 -3.45 -2.75 -14.53
C GLY A 229 -2.29 -3.14 -15.45
N LEU A 230 -1.38 -2.19 -15.74
CA LEU A 230 -0.19 -2.49 -16.53
C LEU A 230 0.72 -3.52 -15.85
N GLU A 231 0.94 -3.43 -14.55
CA GLU A 231 1.71 -4.41 -13.79
C GLU A 231 1.08 -5.82 -13.89
N GLY A 232 -0.25 -5.90 -13.81
CA GLY A 232 -0.99 -7.15 -14.04
C GLY A 232 -0.80 -7.70 -15.44
N ASP A 233 -0.86 -6.85 -16.46
CA ASP A 233 -0.68 -7.27 -17.86
C ASP A 233 0.76 -7.70 -18.14
N LEU A 234 1.76 -7.10 -17.51
CA LEU A 234 3.15 -7.57 -17.59
C LEU A 234 3.32 -8.96 -16.98
N GLU A 235 2.61 -9.27 -15.90
CA GLU A 235 2.61 -10.62 -15.32
C GLU A 235 1.85 -11.62 -16.19
N THR A 236 0.75 -11.21 -16.81
CA THR A 236 0.03 -11.99 -17.82
C THR A 236 0.93 -12.31 -19.02
N LEU A 237 1.67 -11.31 -19.50
CA LEU A 237 2.66 -11.48 -20.58
C LEU A 237 3.74 -12.50 -20.20
N ARG A 238 4.27 -12.41 -18.97
CA ARG A 238 5.26 -13.37 -18.46
C ARG A 238 4.68 -14.78 -18.44
N SER A 239 3.50 -14.93 -17.85
CA SER A 239 2.80 -16.22 -17.77
C SER A 239 2.51 -16.78 -19.15
N PHE A 240 2.08 -15.95 -20.11
CA PHE A 240 1.80 -16.37 -21.49
C PHE A 240 2.98 -17.10 -22.14
N TYR A 241 4.19 -16.54 -22.01
CA TYR A 241 5.40 -17.14 -22.57
C TYR A 241 5.89 -18.34 -21.74
N MET A 242 5.94 -18.20 -20.43
CA MET A 242 6.42 -19.26 -19.53
C MET A 242 5.52 -20.50 -19.54
N ASP A 243 4.23 -20.35 -19.81
CA ASP A 243 3.30 -21.47 -19.97
C ASP A 243 3.42 -22.18 -21.31
N ARG A 244 4.10 -21.55 -22.30
CA ARG A 244 4.31 -22.09 -23.64
C ARG A 244 5.70 -22.59 -23.87
N GLY A 245 6.54 -22.64 -22.82
CA GLY A 245 7.86 -23.26 -22.85
C GLY A 245 9.05 -22.31 -22.74
N TYR A 246 8.84 -21.02 -22.73
CA TYR A 246 9.90 -20.01 -22.72
C TYR A 246 10.34 -19.71 -21.27
N ALA A 247 11.03 -20.69 -20.67
CA ALA A 247 11.40 -20.64 -19.26
C ALA A 247 12.36 -19.48 -18.90
N ASN A 248 13.10 -18.97 -19.86
CA ASN A 248 14.03 -17.85 -19.69
C ASN A 248 13.50 -16.53 -20.27
N PHE A 249 12.19 -16.43 -20.53
CA PHE A 249 11.53 -15.21 -20.96
C PHE A 249 11.84 -14.02 -20.04
N LYS A 250 12.09 -12.85 -20.63
CA LYS A 250 12.38 -11.62 -19.90
C LYS A 250 11.67 -10.43 -20.53
N ILE A 251 11.18 -9.56 -19.67
CA ILE A 251 10.78 -8.20 -20.07
C ILE A 251 12.01 -7.32 -19.84
N GLU A 252 12.61 -6.84 -20.93
CA GLU A 252 13.80 -6.00 -20.87
C GLU A 252 13.50 -4.59 -20.42
N SER A 253 12.42 -4.01 -20.96
CA SER A 253 11.99 -2.68 -20.57
C SER A 253 10.50 -2.45 -20.84
N THR A 254 9.89 -1.60 -20.01
CA THR A 254 8.54 -1.08 -20.21
C THR A 254 8.61 0.43 -20.25
N GLN A 255 8.21 1.04 -21.36
CA GLN A 255 8.20 2.49 -21.55
C GLN A 255 6.77 2.98 -21.69
N VAL A 256 6.40 3.95 -20.87
CA VAL A 256 5.10 4.62 -20.92
C VAL A 256 5.32 6.06 -21.34
N ALA A 257 4.89 6.41 -22.53
CA ALA A 257 4.96 7.75 -23.08
C ALA A 257 3.59 8.44 -22.99
N ILE A 258 3.58 9.66 -22.44
CA ILE A 258 2.36 10.45 -22.26
C ILE A 258 2.39 11.59 -23.27
N SER A 259 1.27 11.77 -23.99
CA SER A 259 1.11 12.87 -24.93
C SER A 259 1.19 14.26 -24.24
N PRO A 260 1.60 15.33 -24.95
CA PRO A 260 1.69 16.66 -24.36
C PRO A 260 0.36 17.17 -23.78
N ASN A 261 -0.78 16.74 -24.30
CA ASN A 261 -2.11 17.08 -23.81
C ASN A 261 -2.52 16.29 -22.57
N LYS A 262 -1.69 15.32 -22.13
CA LYS A 262 -1.88 14.43 -20.96
C LYS A 262 -3.15 13.56 -21.04
N LYS A 263 -3.67 13.31 -22.24
CA LYS A 263 -4.89 12.52 -22.45
C LYS A 263 -4.65 11.17 -23.12
N ASP A 264 -3.49 11.00 -23.76
CA ASP A 264 -3.17 9.81 -24.54
C ASP A 264 -1.87 9.18 -24.02
N ILE A 265 -1.87 7.85 -23.93
CA ILE A 265 -0.75 7.03 -23.47
C ILE A 265 -0.37 6.05 -24.54
N PHE A 266 0.92 5.85 -24.68
CA PHE A 266 1.56 4.88 -25.54
C PHE A 266 2.45 3.99 -24.67
N VAL A 267 2.21 2.69 -24.67
CA VAL A 267 2.99 1.71 -23.93
C VAL A 267 3.85 0.94 -24.92
N THR A 268 5.14 0.82 -24.65
CA THR A 268 6.06 -0.03 -25.41
C THR A 268 6.72 -0.99 -24.45
N ILE A 269 6.55 -2.28 -24.69
CA ILE A 269 7.12 -3.38 -23.90
C ILE A 269 8.15 -4.08 -24.77
N THR A 270 9.41 -4.03 -24.36
CA THR A 270 10.50 -4.76 -25.05
C THR A 270 10.73 -6.06 -24.32
N ILE A 271 10.71 -7.15 -25.05
CA ILE A 271 10.87 -8.50 -24.53
C ILE A 271 12.03 -9.24 -25.19
N ASP A 272 12.57 -10.20 -24.46
CA ASP A 272 13.42 -11.28 -24.96
C ASP A 272 12.66 -12.59 -24.71
N GLU A 273 12.19 -13.23 -25.77
CA GLU A 273 11.44 -14.49 -25.65
C GLU A 273 12.30 -15.60 -25.08
N GLY A 274 13.60 -15.60 -25.40
CA GLY A 274 14.51 -16.68 -25.10
C GLY A 274 14.22 -17.94 -25.90
N ASP A 275 14.65 -19.09 -25.36
CA ASP A 275 14.48 -20.40 -25.99
C ASP A 275 13.30 -21.18 -25.42
N LYS A 276 12.78 -22.09 -26.23
CA LYS A 276 11.73 -23.03 -25.80
C LYS A 276 12.33 -24.27 -25.17
N TYR A 277 11.95 -24.57 -23.91
CA TYR A 277 12.46 -25.66 -23.10
C TYR A 277 11.46 -26.81 -23.00
N THR A 278 12.03 -28.03 -22.84
CA THR A 278 11.28 -29.25 -22.50
C THR A 278 11.74 -29.74 -21.13
N ILE A 279 10.85 -30.35 -20.37
CA ILE A 279 11.17 -30.89 -19.05
C ILE A 279 12.00 -32.17 -19.21
N SER A 280 13.22 -32.20 -18.65
CA SER A 280 14.08 -33.39 -18.65
C SER A 280 13.75 -34.36 -17.52
N ASP A 281 13.59 -33.85 -16.30
CA ASP A 281 13.28 -34.65 -15.12
C ASP A 281 12.50 -33.82 -14.09
N VAL A 282 11.82 -34.52 -13.14
CA VAL A 282 11.08 -33.88 -12.03
C VAL A 282 11.46 -34.56 -10.72
N LYS A 283 12.06 -33.81 -9.82
CA LYS A 283 12.51 -34.22 -8.51
C LYS A 283 11.68 -33.60 -7.39
N LEU A 284 11.52 -34.37 -6.32
CA LEU A 284 10.97 -33.87 -5.05
C LEU A 284 12.06 -33.96 -3.99
N VAL A 285 12.32 -32.86 -3.29
CA VAL A 285 13.38 -32.75 -2.28
C VAL A 285 12.83 -32.02 -1.05
N GLY A 286 13.23 -32.40 0.13
CA GLY A 286 12.83 -31.77 1.38
C GLY A 286 12.22 -32.77 2.37
N ASP A 287 11.45 -32.27 3.32
CA ASP A 287 10.86 -33.07 4.39
C ASP A 287 9.57 -33.79 3.92
N MET A 288 9.70 -35.09 3.65
CA MET A 288 8.59 -35.92 3.21
C MET A 288 7.78 -36.44 4.41
N VAL A 289 6.90 -35.61 4.96
CA VAL A 289 6.01 -35.98 6.08
C VAL A 289 4.86 -36.92 5.67
N VAL A 290 4.70 -37.12 4.36
CA VAL A 290 3.80 -38.10 3.74
C VAL A 290 4.60 -38.95 2.73
N PRO A 291 4.14 -40.15 2.36
CA PRO A 291 4.81 -40.94 1.32
C PRO A 291 4.98 -40.13 0.02
N GLU A 292 6.21 -40.09 -0.52
CA GLU A 292 6.54 -39.34 -1.74
C GLU A 292 5.56 -39.62 -2.89
N ALA A 293 5.12 -40.87 -3.01
CA ALA A 293 4.18 -41.28 -4.06
C ALA A 293 2.87 -40.46 -4.06
N TYR A 294 2.43 -40.00 -2.89
CA TYR A 294 1.23 -39.14 -2.80
C TYR A 294 1.47 -37.74 -3.34
N LEU A 295 2.63 -37.15 -3.07
CA LEU A 295 3.00 -35.84 -3.61
C LEU A 295 3.30 -35.95 -5.11
N ARG A 296 4.03 -37.00 -5.51
CA ARG A 296 4.34 -37.24 -6.92
C ARG A 296 3.09 -37.41 -7.79
N ALA A 297 2.01 -37.98 -7.24
CA ALA A 297 0.73 -38.09 -7.92
C ALA A 297 0.04 -36.72 -8.20
N MET A 298 0.47 -35.65 -7.50
CA MET A 298 -0.04 -34.28 -7.70
C MET A 298 0.74 -33.51 -8.75
N VAL A 299 1.89 -34.03 -9.21
CA VAL A 299 2.73 -33.41 -10.22
C VAL A 299 2.09 -33.55 -11.60
N LEU A 300 1.74 -32.43 -12.21
CA LEU A 300 1.13 -32.36 -13.54
C LEU A 300 2.22 -32.34 -14.64
N ALA A 301 3.37 -31.76 -14.33
CA ALA A 301 4.50 -31.64 -15.22
C ALA A 301 5.18 -33.03 -15.41
N ARG A 302 5.45 -33.42 -16.66
CA ARG A 302 6.01 -34.75 -16.96
C ARG A 302 7.32 -34.61 -17.74
N PRO A 303 8.32 -35.46 -17.48
CA PRO A 303 9.50 -35.54 -18.35
C PRO A 303 9.11 -35.71 -19.82
N GLY A 304 9.76 -34.95 -20.70
CA GLY A 304 9.49 -34.91 -22.15
C GLY A 304 8.37 -33.93 -22.55
N SER A 305 7.61 -33.38 -21.64
CA SER A 305 6.64 -32.32 -21.97
C SER A 305 7.30 -30.94 -22.09
N ILE A 306 6.63 -30.04 -22.77
CA ILE A 306 7.03 -28.64 -22.85
C ILE A 306 6.97 -28.02 -21.43
N PHE A 307 7.96 -27.19 -21.10
CA PHE A 307 7.96 -26.43 -19.88
C PHE A 307 6.68 -25.57 -19.78
N ASN A 308 6.05 -25.56 -18.62
CA ASN A 308 4.84 -24.76 -18.37
C ASN A 308 4.81 -24.37 -16.89
N LEU A 309 4.97 -23.07 -16.62
CA LEU A 309 5.03 -22.53 -15.26
C LEU A 309 3.71 -22.72 -14.51
N GLY A 310 2.57 -22.51 -15.18
CA GLY A 310 1.25 -22.69 -14.58
C GLY A 310 1.02 -24.12 -14.10
N LEU A 311 1.45 -25.14 -14.86
CA LEU A 311 1.37 -26.55 -14.43
C LEU A 311 2.29 -26.83 -13.24
N LEU A 312 3.46 -26.19 -13.15
CA LEU A 312 4.37 -26.33 -12.01
C LEU A 312 3.75 -25.71 -10.76
N THR A 313 3.26 -24.48 -10.87
CA THR A 313 2.58 -23.78 -9.77
C THR A 313 1.35 -24.55 -9.29
N GLN A 314 0.52 -25.00 -10.21
CA GLN A 314 -0.67 -25.81 -9.88
C GLN A 314 -0.29 -27.15 -9.20
N SER A 315 0.81 -27.78 -9.62
CA SER A 315 1.34 -28.97 -8.95
C SER A 315 1.76 -28.67 -7.51
N ALA A 316 2.45 -27.57 -7.30
CA ALA A 316 2.85 -27.11 -5.97
C ALA A 316 1.63 -26.83 -5.06
N GLU A 317 0.60 -26.18 -5.62
CA GLU A 317 -0.67 -25.93 -4.89
C GLU A 317 -1.37 -27.23 -4.50
N PHE A 318 -1.47 -28.21 -5.42
CA PHE A 318 -2.07 -29.51 -5.10
C PHE A 318 -1.29 -30.27 -4.02
N MET A 319 0.05 -30.21 -4.06
CA MET A 319 0.89 -30.80 -3.02
C MET A 319 0.69 -30.08 -1.67
N SER A 320 0.63 -28.74 -1.66
CA SER A 320 0.36 -27.95 -0.46
C SER A 320 -1.02 -28.26 0.12
N LEU A 321 -2.06 -28.33 -0.70
CA LEU A 321 -3.40 -28.77 -0.27
C LEU A 321 -3.38 -30.16 0.34
N ARG A 322 -2.63 -31.09 -0.27
CA ARG A 322 -2.50 -32.45 0.25
C ARG A 322 -1.81 -32.51 1.60
N LEU A 323 -0.77 -31.73 1.81
CA LEU A 323 -0.10 -31.58 3.10
C LEU A 323 -1.02 -30.88 4.12
N GLY A 324 -1.77 -29.88 3.71
CA GLY A 324 -2.76 -29.19 4.52
C GLY A 324 -3.87 -30.12 5.05
N GLU A 325 -4.29 -31.12 4.28
CA GLU A 325 -5.22 -32.17 4.76
C GLU A 325 -4.66 -33.00 5.92
N GLN A 326 -3.34 -33.02 6.10
CA GLN A 326 -2.64 -33.71 7.17
C GLN A 326 -2.22 -32.77 8.33
N GLY A 327 -2.70 -31.53 8.31
CA GLY A 327 -2.43 -30.52 9.35
C GLY A 327 -1.23 -29.60 9.06
N TYR A 328 -0.60 -29.72 7.92
CA TYR A 328 0.51 -28.84 7.49
C TYR A 328 -0.06 -27.69 6.64
N ALA A 329 -0.92 -26.90 7.25
CA ALA A 329 -1.69 -25.84 6.55
C ALA A 329 -0.81 -24.73 5.96
N ASN A 330 0.41 -24.57 6.49
CA ASN A 330 1.39 -23.57 6.06
C ASN A 330 2.52 -24.20 5.21
N ALA A 331 2.29 -25.39 4.62
CA ALA A 331 3.29 -26.03 3.78
C ALA A 331 3.62 -25.17 2.56
N GLU A 332 4.91 -24.96 2.34
CA GLU A 332 5.46 -24.26 1.18
C GLU A 332 6.10 -25.28 0.23
N ILE A 333 5.71 -25.24 -1.02
CA ILE A 333 6.30 -26.04 -2.08
C ILE A 333 6.75 -25.11 -3.20
N GLU A 334 8.05 -25.07 -3.43
CA GLU A 334 8.66 -24.20 -4.42
C GLU A 334 9.18 -25.02 -5.61
N PRO A 335 8.62 -24.84 -6.81
CA PRO A 335 9.17 -25.44 -8.03
C PRO A 335 10.32 -24.57 -8.55
N VAL A 336 11.53 -25.15 -8.56
CA VAL A 336 12.72 -24.49 -9.06
C VAL A 336 13.18 -25.17 -10.34
N PRO A 337 13.14 -24.47 -11.49
CA PRO A 337 13.68 -24.98 -12.75
C PRO A 337 15.19 -24.73 -12.83
N GLU A 338 15.96 -25.77 -13.18
CA GLU A 338 17.35 -25.64 -13.59
C GLU A 338 17.45 -25.81 -15.13
N LEU A 339 17.88 -24.75 -15.82
CA LEU A 339 17.86 -24.66 -17.26
C LEU A 339 19.21 -25.13 -17.87
N ASP A 340 19.14 -26.10 -18.74
CA ASP A 340 20.25 -26.50 -19.64
C ASP A 340 20.07 -25.77 -20.97
N HIS A 341 20.86 -24.73 -21.20
CA HIS A 341 20.77 -23.89 -22.38
C HIS A 341 21.31 -24.60 -23.67
N GLU A 342 22.22 -25.59 -23.51
CA GLU A 342 22.77 -26.31 -24.65
C GLU A 342 21.75 -27.30 -25.22
N ASN A 343 21.08 -28.07 -24.35
CA ASN A 343 20.08 -29.06 -24.72
C ASN A 343 18.64 -28.50 -24.74
N LYS A 344 18.44 -27.25 -24.33
CA LYS A 344 17.10 -26.62 -24.20
C LYS A 344 16.14 -27.44 -23.33
N THR A 345 16.65 -27.95 -22.22
CA THR A 345 15.89 -28.73 -21.25
C THR A 345 15.87 -28.07 -19.88
N ALA A 346 14.82 -28.35 -19.12
CA ALA A 346 14.65 -27.86 -17.75
C ALA A 346 14.50 -29.08 -16.82
N GLU A 347 15.34 -29.18 -15.82
CA GLU A 347 15.15 -30.09 -14.70
C GLU A 347 14.35 -29.33 -13.59
N ILE A 348 13.25 -29.91 -13.12
CA ILE A 348 12.37 -29.28 -12.16
C ILE A 348 12.58 -29.92 -10.80
N THR A 349 12.96 -29.15 -9.81
CA THR A 349 13.03 -29.59 -8.41
C THR A 349 11.96 -28.91 -7.58
N PHE A 350 11.03 -29.69 -7.04
CA PHE A 350 10.07 -29.21 -6.04
C PHE A 350 10.70 -29.30 -4.65
N TYR A 351 10.95 -28.17 -4.03
CA TYR A 351 11.39 -28.11 -2.65
C TYR A 351 10.18 -28.12 -1.72
N VAL A 352 10.07 -29.18 -0.93
CA VAL A 352 8.92 -29.42 -0.03
C VAL A 352 9.32 -29.02 1.39
N ASP A 353 8.73 -27.98 1.93
CA ASP A 353 8.82 -27.57 3.33
C ASP A 353 7.44 -27.62 3.98
N PRO A 354 7.11 -28.65 4.73
CA PRO A 354 5.79 -28.80 5.34
C PRO A 354 5.55 -27.82 6.49
N LYS A 355 6.57 -27.14 7.00
CA LYS A 355 6.50 -26.34 8.23
C LYS A 355 5.98 -27.16 9.43
N SER A 356 5.55 -26.49 10.49
CA SER A 356 4.98 -27.11 11.67
C SER A 356 3.51 -27.47 11.47
N ARG A 357 3.05 -28.56 12.09
CA ARG A 357 1.62 -28.84 12.20
C ARG A 357 0.93 -27.77 13.03
N VAL A 358 -0.21 -27.31 12.57
CA VAL A 358 -1.02 -26.29 13.22
C VAL A 358 -2.33 -26.91 13.69
N TYR A 359 -2.76 -26.58 14.91
CA TYR A 359 -3.99 -27.08 15.52
C TYR A 359 -4.95 -25.93 15.79
N VAL A 360 -6.25 -26.21 15.64
CA VAL A 360 -7.29 -25.24 15.96
C VAL A 360 -7.58 -25.28 17.46
N ARG A 361 -7.30 -24.17 18.15
CA ARG A 361 -7.62 -24.02 19.57
C ARG A 361 -9.11 -23.77 19.75
N ARG A 362 -9.65 -22.78 19.05
CA ARG A 362 -11.06 -22.34 19.16
C ARG A 362 -11.59 -21.89 17.80
N ILE A 363 -12.92 -22.05 17.64
CA ILE A 363 -13.65 -21.52 16.49
C ILE A 363 -14.66 -20.51 17.02
N ASN A 364 -14.60 -19.29 16.51
CA ASN A 364 -15.49 -18.19 16.88
C ASN A 364 -16.40 -17.82 15.71
N PHE A 365 -17.58 -17.33 16.03
CA PHE A 365 -18.52 -16.75 15.07
C PHE A 365 -18.75 -15.30 15.43
N ASN A 366 -18.55 -14.39 14.47
CA ASN A 366 -18.65 -12.96 14.66
C ASN A 366 -19.72 -12.37 13.72
N GLY A 367 -20.48 -11.38 14.23
CA GLY A 367 -21.46 -10.63 13.42
C GLY A 367 -22.82 -11.32 13.22
N ILE A 368 -23.15 -12.33 14.04
CA ILE A 368 -24.40 -13.10 13.93
C ILE A 368 -24.93 -13.55 15.31
N ASP A 369 -25.25 -12.60 16.17
CA ASP A 369 -25.72 -12.86 17.54
C ASP A 369 -27.16 -13.40 17.60
N GLU A 370 -27.92 -13.35 16.51
CA GLU A 370 -29.31 -13.79 16.40
C GLU A 370 -29.46 -15.30 16.15
N VAL A 371 -28.36 -16.04 16.09
CA VAL A 371 -28.34 -17.49 15.83
C VAL A 371 -27.59 -18.19 16.96
N ASP A 372 -28.19 -19.22 17.54
CA ASP A 372 -27.54 -20.03 18.58
C ASP A 372 -26.24 -20.65 18.06
N ASP A 373 -25.16 -20.56 18.83
CA ASP A 373 -23.81 -21.07 18.50
C ASP A 373 -23.86 -22.56 18.06
N GLU A 374 -24.67 -23.36 18.72
CA GLU A 374 -24.84 -24.79 18.40
C GLU A 374 -25.36 -25.01 16.96
N VAL A 375 -26.21 -24.10 16.49
CA VAL A 375 -26.78 -24.14 15.12
C VAL A 375 -25.70 -23.94 14.06
N LEU A 376 -24.75 -23.05 14.34
CA LEU A 376 -23.61 -22.80 13.44
C LEU A 376 -22.58 -23.93 13.55
N ARG A 377 -22.25 -24.38 14.77
CA ARG A 377 -21.26 -25.44 15.03
C ARG A 377 -21.58 -26.74 14.34
N ARG A 378 -22.86 -27.17 14.28
CA ARG A 378 -23.26 -28.41 13.60
C ARG A 378 -22.96 -28.40 12.09
N GLU A 379 -22.81 -27.23 11.50
CA GLU A 379 -22.45 -27.08 10.07
C GLU A 379 -20.96 -27.19 9.83
N LEU A 380 -20.14 -27.05 10.86
CA LEU A 380 -18.68 -27.11 10.72
C LEU A 380 -18.20 -28.53 10.34
N ARG A 381 -17.08 -28.53 9.61
CA ARG A 381 -16.30 -29.75 9.32
C ARG A 381 -14.92 -29.68 9.96
N GLN A 382 -14.38 -28.48 10.14
CA GLN A 382 -13.23 -28.24 10.98
C GLN A 382 -13.68 -28.30 12.45
N MET A 383 -12.91 -29.02 13.27
CA MET A 383 -13.18 -29.18 14.71
C MET A 383 -12.11 -28.50 15.54
N GLU A 384 -12.49 -28.00 16.70
CA GLU A 384 -11.57 -27.56 17.75
C GLU A 384 -10.74 -28.73 18.29
N GLY A 385 -9.47 -28.49 18.61
CA GLY A 385 -8.53 -29.50 19.05
C GLY A 385 -7.98 -30.40 17.94
N ALA A 386 -8.51 -30.33 16.73
CA ALA A 386 -7.99 -31.02 15.55
C ALA A 386 -6.92 -30.17 14.86
N TYR A 387 -6.12 -30.82 14.03
CA TYR A 387 -5.21 -30.06 13.16
C TYR A 387 -5.97 -29.18 12.16
N LEU A 388 -5.38 -28.03 11.84
CA LEU A 388 -5.95 -27.08 10.89
C LEU A 388 -5.96 -27.69 9.48
N SER A 389 -7.10 -27.62 8.82
CA SER A 389 -7.22 -28.01 7.41
C SER A 389 -8.00 -26.95 6.64
N ASN A 390 -7.34 -26.27 5.70
CA ASN A 390 -7.96 -25.27 4.85
C ASN A 390 -9.17 -25.85 4.10
N VAL A 391 -9.06 -27.10 3.63
CA VAL A 391 -10.17 -27.81 2.97
C VAL A 391 -11.38 -27.98 3.88
N LEU A 392 -11.17 -28.28 5.18
CA LEU A 392 -12.27 -28.42 6.14
C LEU A 392 -12.86 -27.06 6.52
N ILE A 393 -12.04 -26.02 6.59
CA ILE A 393 -12.50 -24.63 6.78
C ILE A 393 -13.38 -24.21 5.60
N ASP A 394 -12.92 -24.39 4.37
CA ASP A 394 -13.68 -24.05 3.17
C ASP A 394 -15.01 -24.82 3.08
N ARG A 395 -14.99 -26.10 3.41
CA ARG A 395 -16.23 -26.89 3.50
C ARG A 395 -17.17 -26.36 4.58
N SER A 396 -16.64 -25.93 5.72
CA SER A 396 -17.44 -25.32 6.79
C SER A 396 -18.03 -24.00 6.33
N LYS A 397 -17.20 -23.12 5.75
CA LYS A 397 -17.60 -21.85 5.14
C LYS A 397 -18.74 -22.04 4.12
N PHE A 398 -18.56 -22.97 3.18
CA PHE A 398 -19.57 -23.27 2.16
C PHE A 398 -20.90 -23.75 2.76
N ARG A 399 -20.88 -24.49 3.87
CA ARG A 399 -22.10 -24.95 4.55
C ARG A 399 -22.80 -23.81 5.29
N LEU A 400 -22.03 -22.94 5.95
CA LEU A 400 -22.56 -21.73 6.62
C LEU A 400 -23.22 -20.78 5.61
N GLN A 401 -22.59 -20.55 4.45
CA GLN A 401 -23.14 -19.72 3.37
C GLN A 401 -24.49 -20.21 2.82
N ARG A 402 -24.82 -21.50 3.00
CA ARG A 402 -26.09 -22.09 2.54
C ARG A 402 -27.23 -21.93 3.53
N LEU A 403 -26.94 -21.43 4.73
CA LEU A 403 -27.99 -21.20 5.72
C LEU A 403 -28.84 -20.00 5.30
N PRO A 404 -30.18 -20.11 5.33
CA PRO A 404 -31.07 -19.05 4.82
C PRO A 404 -31.06 -17.77 5.65
N TYR A 405 -30.47 -17.81 6.85
CA TYR A 405 -30.33 -16.70 7.79
C TYR A 405 -28.89 -16.17 7.89
N VAL A 406 -28.02 -16.60 6.98
CA VAL A 406 -26.64 -16.10 6.84
C VAL A 406 -26.52 -15.45 5.48
N GLU A 407 -25.90 -14.25 5.43
CA GLU A 407 -25.57 -13.64 4.14
C GLU A 407 -24.53 -14.49 3.39
N PRO A 408 -24.58 -14.54 2.04
CA PRO A 408 -23.65 -15.37 1.26
C PRO A 408 -22.18 -15.03 1.46
N THR A 409 -21.88 -13.84 1.93
CA THR A 409 -20.51 -13.41 2.21
C THR A 409 -20.10 -13.86 3.62
N VAL A 410 -19.33 -14.93 3.67
CA VAL A 410 -18.70 -15.43 4.92
C VAL A 410 -17.19 -15.31 4.75
N ASN A 411 -16.54 -14.56 5.62
CA ASN A 411 -15.09 -14.42 5.65
C ASN A 411 -14.51 -15.27 6.77
N THR A 412 -13.36 -15.89 6.51
CA THR A 412 -12.65 -16.70 7.50
C THR A 412 -11.29 -16.11 7.75
N GLU A 413 -10.93 -16.00 9.02
CA GLU A 413 -9.63 -15.52 9.46
C GLU A 413 -8.99 -16.53 10.40
N THR A 414 -7.69 -16.76 10.23
CA THR A 414 -6.92 -17.64 11.09
C THR A 414 -5.96 -16.79 11.90
N ILE A 415 -6.16 -16.79 13.22
CA ILE A 415 -5.43 -15.89 14.14
C ILE A 415 -4.44 -16.72 14.97
N PRO A 416 -3.12 -16.51 14.83
CA PRO A 416 -2.13 -17.19 15.66
C PRO A 416 -2.32 -16.88 17.14
N VAL A 417 -2.19 -17.91 17.98
CA VAL A 417 -2.29 -17.74 19.44
C VAL A 417 -0.95 -17.25 19.98
N PRO A 418 -0.91 -16.08 20.65
CA PRO A 418 0.33 -15.57 21.23
C PRO A 418 1.01 -16.59 22.17
N GLY A 419 2.30 -16.86 21.95
CA GLY A 419 3.08 -17.78 22.75
C GLY A 419 2.93 -19.28 22.41
N SER A 420 2.13 -19.62 21.40
CA SER A 420 1.92 -21.00 20.93
C SER A 420 1.98 -21.04 19.40
N PRO A 421 3.15 -21.34 18.82
CA PRO A 421 3.34 -21.27 17.36
C PRO A 421 2.57 -22.32 16.56
N ASP A 422 2.07 -23.35 17.24
CA ASP A 422 1.32 -24.48 16.69
C ASP A 422 -0.19 -24.37 16.88
N LEU A 423 -0.69 -23.29 17.53
CA LEU A 423 -2.11 -23.10 17.80
C LEU A 423 -2.65 -21.86 17.06
N VAL A 424 -3.87 -22.03 16.55
CA VAL A 424 -4.60 -20.91 15.93
C VAL A 424 -6.06 -20.91 16.40
N ASP A 425 -6.65 -19.72 16.42
CA ASP A 425 -8.10 -19.55 16.47
C ASP A 425 -8.61 -19.32 15.05
N VAL A 426 -9.81 -19.80 14.76
CA VAL A 426 -10.46 -19.64 13.46
C VAL A 426 -11.73 -18.82 13.66
N ASP A 427 -11.77 -17.65 13.08
CA ASP A 427 -12.91 -16.76 13.13
C ASP A 427 -13.71 -16.83 11.82
N PHE A 428 -15.01 -17.10 11.95
CA PHE A 428 -15.96 -16.98 10.87
C PHE A 428 -16.71 -15.66 11.02
N ASN A 429 -16.38 -14.68 10.20
CA ASN A 429 -17.04 -13.38 10.15
C ASN A 429 -18.19 -13.43 9.15
N MET A 430 -19.43 -13.22 9.61
CA MET A 430 -20.63 -13.34 8.81
C MET A 430 -21.68 -12.33 9.26
N GLU A 431 -22.66 -12.08 8.39
CA GLU A 431 -23.74 -11.14 8.65
C GLU A 431 -25.09 -11.88 8.70
N TYR A 432 -25.96 -11.44 9.60
CA TYR A 432 -27.30 -11.99 9.73
C TYR A 432 -28.20 -11.52 8.60
N ARG A 433 -28.88 -12.46 8.00
CA ARG A 433 -29.91 -12.23 6.98
C ARG A 433 -31.27 -12.52 7.55
N MET A 434 -32.22 -11.59 7.45
CA MET A 434 -33.58 -11.79 7.94
C MET A 434 -34.26 -13.02 7.29
N PRO A 435 -34.59 -14.06 8.07
CA PRO A 435 -35.08 -15.34 7.55
C PRO A 435 -36.59 -15.39 7.37
N GLY A 436 -37.27 -14.25 7.39
CA GLY A 436 -38.73 -14.15 7.27
C GLY A 436 -39.19 -13.99 5.81
N GLN A 437 -40.14 -14.80 5.38
CA GLN A 437 -40.81 -14.64 4.10
C GLN A 437 -42.32 -14.56 4.29
N PHE A 438 -42.91 -13.50 3.79
CA PHE A 438 -44.38 -13.36 3.68
C PHE A 438 -44.78 -13.48 2.24
N SER A 439 -45.79 -14.29 1.97
CA SER A 439 -46.42 -14.36 0.65
C SER A 439 -47.94 -14.32 0.76
N GLY A 440 -48.57 -13.59 -0.12
CA GLY A 440 -50.02 -13.48 -0.21
C GLY A 440 -50.46 -13.60 -1.64
N GLY A 441 -51.58 -14.27 -1.85
CA GLY A 441 -52.19 -14.44 -3.17
C GLY A 441 -53.70 -14.31 -3.13
N ILE A 442 -54.25 -13.78 -4.21
CA ILE A 442 -55.68 -13.71 -4.44
C ILE A 442 -55.97 -14.54 -5.68
N GLY A 443 -56.84 -15.51 -5.55
CA GLY A 443 -57.30 -16.36 -6.64
C GLY A 443 -58.81 -16.32 -6.79
N TYR A 444 -59.31 -16.62 -7.96
CA TYR A 444 -60.75 -16.83 -8.23
C TYR A 444 -60.95 -18.23 -8.81
N SER A 445 -61.91 -18.96 -8.24
CA SER A 445 -62.34 -20.25 -8.76
C SER A 445 -63.85 -20.28 -8.87
N GLU A 446 -64.38 -20.85 -9.92
CA GLU A 446 -65.85 -20.96 -10.11
C GLU A 446 -66.54 -21.69 -8.96
N SER A 447 -65.88 -22.66 -8.33
CA SER A 447 -66.40 -23.47 -7.20
C SER A 447 -66.27 -22.74 -5.86
N GLN A 448 -65.19 -22.05 -5.60
CA GLN A 448 -64.87 -21.42 -4.31
C GLN A 448 -64.99 -19.88 -4.33
N LYS A 449 -65.29 -19.31 -5.51
CA LYS A 449 -65.38 -17.85 -5.74
C LYS A 449 -64.04 -17.14 -5.50
N LEU A 450 -63.92 -16.33 -4.48
CA LEU A 450 -62.71 -15.63 -4.12
C LEU A 450 -61.89 -16.44 -3.10
N LEU A 451 -60.63 -16.68 -3.46
CA LEU A 451 -59.66 -17.37 -2.59
C LEU A 451 -58.62 -16.35 -2.15
N LEU A 452 -58.44 -16.24 -0.86
CA LEU A 452 -57.36 -15.48 -0.28
C LEU A 452 -56.41 -16.46 0.43
N ASN A 453 -55.19 -16.47 0.03
CA ASN A 453 -54.18 -17.27 0.70
C ASN A 453 -53.04 -16.36 1.19
N GLY A 454 -52.52 -16.67 2.36
CA GLY A 454 -51.38 -16.02 2.94
C GLY A 454 -50.48 -17.02 3.60
N SER A 455 -49.19 -16.89 3.46
CA SER A 455 -48.26 -17.72 4.22
C SER A 455 -47.11 -16.88 4.81
N ILE A 456 -46.71 -17.24 6.00
CA ILE A 456 -45.56 -16.69 6.69
C ILE A 456 -44.60 -17.83 6.95
N VAL A 457 -43.37 -17.71 6.56
CA VAL A 457 -42.31 -18.67 6.80
C VAL A 457 -41.16 -17.97 7.52
N HIS A 458 -40.69 -18.55 8.62
CA HIS A 458 -39.54 -18.11 9.35
C HIS A 458 -38.57 -19.26 9.52
N THR A 459 -37.30 -19.15 9.04
CA THR A 459 -36.34 -20.24 8.97
C THR A 459 -35.31 -20.25 10.08
N ASN A 460 -35.39 -19.30 11.00
CA ASN A 460 -34.56 -19.26 12.23
C ASN A 460 -35.44 -18.83 13.43
N PHE A 461 -36.44 -19.64 13.77
CA PHE A 461 -37.36 -19.29 14.84
C PHE A 461 -36.64 -19.28 16.19
N LEU A 462 -36.63 -18.15 16.88
CA LEU A 462 -35.94 -17.93 18.16
C LEU A 462 -34.43 -18.29 18.16
N GLY A 463 -33.75 -18.13 17.05
CA GLY A 463 -32.29 -18.40 16.96
C GLY A 463 -31.94 -19.89 16.75
N THR A 464 -32.92 -20.81 16.86
CA THR A 464 -32.67 -22.25 16.88
C THR A 464 -32.44 -22.90 15.52
N GLY A 465 -32.48 -22.12 14.44
CA GLY A 465 -32.39 -22.64 13.07
C GLY A 465 -33.61 -23.49 12.62
N ASN A 466 -34.68 -23.51 13.43
CA ASN A 466 -35.89 -24.22 13.07
C ASN A 466 -36.75 -23.39 12.13
N ARG A 467 -37.42 -24.11 11.19
CA ARG A 467 -38.39 -23.52 10.29
C ARG A 467 -39.79 -23.59 10.85
N VAL A 468 -40.47 -22.49 10.94
CA VAL A 468 -41.90 -22.38 11.27
C VAL A 468 -42.63 -21.79 10.05
N ALA A 469 -43.72 -22.42 9.66
CA ALA A 469 -44.54 -22.01 8.53
C ALA A 469 -46.02 -22.11 8.86
#